data_da968942cfeeecb74efe9aad0606a640
#
_entry.id   da968942cfeeecb74efe9aad0606a640
#
_cell.length_a   1.000
_cell.length_b   1.000
_cell.length_c   1.000
_cell.angle_alpha   90.00
_cell.angle_beta   90.00
_cell.angle_gamma   90.00
#
_symmetry.space_group_name_H-M   'P 1'
#
loop_
_entity.id
_entity.type
_entity.pdbx_description
1 polymer ?
#
loop_
_entity_poly.entity_id
_entity_poly.type
_entity_poly.pdbx_seq_one_letter_code
_entity_poly.pdbx_strand_id
1 'polypeptide(L)'
;MTDNGRFGLMLQGTNVRRDVELAKYADKQGADSVWVLETRLVSDAIGPMAVYAASTTHVRVGSAVLPLWTRNPALLASTFATLDLLAPGRIVMGLGAWWEPLATRVGVRRRQSVTAMREVIESVRMLLSLDGEVNYKGQYVNMQELYLDHGGTTPHRVLSYIGAVGANMLQLAGRIADGAII
;
A
#
# COMPACT_ATOMS: atom_id res chain seq x y z
N MET A 1 -15.15 30.23 -1.89
CA MET A 1 -14.93 28.83 -1.52
C MET A 1 -13.56 28.79 -0.88
N THR A 2 -13.47 28.70 0.42
CA THR A 2 -12.21 28.48 1.12
C THR A 2 -11.76 27.08 0.75
N ASP A 3 -10.62 26.98 0.08
CA ASP A 3 -9.90 25.73 -0.11
C ASP A 3 -9.55 25.20 1.30
N ASN A 4 -10.41 24.36 1.85
CA ASN A 4 -10.09 23.64 3.08
C ASN A 4 -9.04 22.61 2.70
N GLY A 5 -7.77 22.99 2.90
CA GLY A 5 -6.63 22.18 2.58
C GLY A 5 -6.84 20.72 3.02
N ARG A 6 -6.55 19.79 2.12
CA ARG A 6 -6.66 18.35 2.39
C ARG A 6 -5.67 17.97 3.47
N PHE A 7 -6.10 17.19 4.44
CA PHE A 7 -5.21 16.71 5.51
C PHE A 7 -5.40 15.22 5.76
N GLY A 8 -4.34 14.56 6.18
CA GLY A 8 -4.35 13.15 6.58
C GLY A 8 -3.73 12.99 7.96
N LEU A 9 -4.12 11.93 8.66
CA LEU A 9 -3.59 11.56 9.95
C LEU A 9 -2.63 10.36 9.81
N MET A 10 -1.40 10.47 10.30
CA MET A 10 -0.46 9.36 10.36
C MET A 10 -0.45 8.74 11.75
N LEU A 11 -0.66 7.43 11.82
CA LEU A 11 -0.72 6.63 13.04
C LEU A 11 0.43 5.61 13.04
N GLN A 12 1.03 5.40 14.21
CA GLN A 12 2.19 4.51 14.32
C GLN A 12 1.82 3.01 14.41
N GLY A 13 0.57 2.69 14.71
CA GLY A 13 0.13 1.30 14.88
C GLY A 13 0.65 0.60 16.14
N THR A 14 1.28 1.34 17.07
CA THR A 14 1.80 0.79 18.33
C THR A 14 0.74 0.56 19.40
N ASN A 15 -0.37 1.27 19.29
CA ASN A 15 -1.54 1.09 20.14
C ASN A 15 -2.81 1.09 19.26
N VAL A 16 -3.04 -0.02 18.59
CA VAL A 16 -4.12 -0.17 17.60
C VAL A 16 -5.49 0.19 18.18
N ARG A 17 -5.78 -0.14 19.44
CA ARG A 17 -7.08 0.18 20.07
C ARG A 17 -7.30 1.69 20.18
N ARG A 18 -6.28 2.44 20.60
CA ARG A 18 -6.32 3.91 20.64
C ARG A 18 -6.37 4.51 19.24
N ASP A 19 -5.58 3.96 18.33
CA ASP A 19 -5.44 4.45 16.97
C ASP A 19 -6.75 4.29 16.18
N VAL A 20 -7.56 3.25 16.47
CA VAL A 20 -8.92 3.10 15.92
C VAL A 20 -9.82 4.28 16.31
N GLU A 21 -9.80 4.70 17.57
CA GLU A 21 -10.62 5.83 18.01
C GLU A 21 -10.15 7.16 17.36
N LEU A 22 -8.84 7.32 17.14
CA LEU A 22 -8.31 8.45 16.40
C LEU A 22 -8.71 8.41 14.92
N ALA A 23 -8.69 7.23 14.28
CA ALA A 23 -9.14 7.05 12.90
C ALA A 23 -10.62 7.39 12.72
N LYS A 24 -11.49 6.91 13.62
CA LYS A 24 -12.91 7.25 13.65
C LYS A 24 -13.13 8.76 13.86
N TYR A 25 -12.36 9.37 14.75
CA TYR A 25 -12.43 10.80 14.98
C TYR A 25 -12.03 11.59 13.74
N ALA A 26 -10.91 11.21 13.08
CA ALA A 26 -10.45 11.82 11.84
C ALA A 26 -11.51 11.70 10.71
N ASP A 27 -12.11 10.51 10.57
CA ASP A 27 -13.20 10.25 9.61
C ASP A 27 -14.39 11.21 9.83
N LYS A 28 -14.81 11.35 11.09
CA LYS A 28 -15.90 12.23 11.49
C LYS A 28 -15.58 13.73 11.28
N GLN A 29 -14.30 14.12 11.40
CA GLN A 29 -13.86 15.50 11.19
C GLN A 29 -13.55 15.82 9.72
N GLY A 30 -13.77 14.89 8.80
CA GLY A 30 -13.58 15.12 7.37
C GLY A 30 -12.12 15.06 6.91
N ALA A 31 -11.27 14.32 7.61
CA ALA A 31 -9.93 14.01 7.11
C ALA A 31 -10.01 13.24 5.78
N ASP A 32 -9.06 13.47 4.86
CA ASP A 32 -8.99 12.76 3.58
C ASP A 32 -8.46 11.34 3.73
N SER A 33 -7.56 11.13 4.69
CA SER A 33 -6.84 9.85 4.81
C SER A 33 -6.31 9.60 6.22
N VAL A 34 -6.17 8.31 6.53
CA VAL A 34 -5.46 7.80 7.70
C VAL A 34 -4.36 6.85 7.21
N TRP A 35 -3.14 7.05 7.70
CA TRP A 35 -1.97 6.33 7.27
C TRP A 35 -1.38 5.52 8.41
N VAL A 36 -0.95 4.29 8.10
CA VAL A 36 -0.24 3.43 9.05
C VAL A 36 1.23 3.40 8.69
N LEU A 37 2.07 3.72 9.66
CA LEU A 37 3.52 3.66 9.51
C LEU A 37 4.02 2.23 9.71
N GLU A 38 4.78 1.69 8.73
CA GLU A 38 5.53 0.45 8.92
C GLU A 38 7.03 0.75 8.82
N THR A 39 7.69 0.83 9.95
CA THR A 39 9.12 1.14 10.04
C THR A 39 9.77 0.45 11.23
N ARG A 40 11.04 0.14 11.11
CA ARG A 40 11.90 -0.37 12.19
C ARG A 40 11.35 -1.57 12.98
N LEU A 41 10.49 -2.38 12.35
CA LEU A 41 9.81 -3.52 12.99
C LEU A 41 8.98 -3.11 14.23
N VAL A 42 8.47 -1.89 14.26
CA VAL A 42 7.62 -1.38 15.36
C VAL A 42 6.25 -2.04 15.31
N SER A 43 5.64 -2.09 14.13
CA SER A 43 4.35 -2.75 13.90
C SER A 43 4.22 -3.17 12.43
N ASP A 44 3.43 -4.18 12.18
CA ASP A 44 2.91 -4.49 10.83
C ASP A 44 1.78 -3.52 10.50
N ALA A 45 1.71 -3.04 9.26
CA ALA A 45 0.68 -2.07 8.90
C ALA A 45 -0.65 -2.71 8.49
N ILE A 46 -0.65 -3.96 8.04
CA ILE A 46 -1.85 -4.62 7.48
C ILE A 46 -2.94 -4.82 8.52
N GLY A 47 -2.56 -5.30 9.72
CA GLY A 47 -3.51 -5.49 10.82
C GLY A 47 -4.24 -4.19 11.21
N PRO A 48 -3.52 -3.10 11.55
CA PRO A 48 -4.12 -1.79 11.80
C PRO A 48 -4.95 -1.26 10.61
N MET A 49 -4.47 -1.37 9.37
CA MET A 49 -5.22 -0.95 8.19
C MET A 49 -6.58 -1.65 8.09
N ALA A 50 -6.63 -2.96 8.32
CA ALA A 50 -7.87 -3.72 8.28
C ALA A 50 -8.88 -3.21 9.33
N VAL A 51 -8.41 -2.93 10.54
CA VAL A 51 -9.27 -2.42 11.62
C VAL A 51 -9.75 -1.00 11.33
N TYR A 52 -8.90 -0.13 10.80
CA TYR A 52 -9.29 1.24 10.43
C TYR A 52 -10.28 1.21 9.25
N ALA A 53 -10.03 0.39 8.22
CA ALA A 53 -10.91 0.21 7.08
C ALA A 53 -12.32 -0.21 7.50
N ALA A 54 -12.41 -1.19 8.40
CA ALA A 54 -13.69 -1.71 8.93
C ALA A 54 -14.40 -0.73 9.90
N SER A 55 -13.65 0.20 10.52
CA SER A 55 -14.16 1.11 11.56
C SER A 55 -14.49 2.51 11.07
N THR A 56 -14.19 2.84 9.81
CA THR A 56 -14.39 4.16 9.18
C THR A 56 -15.22 4.05 7.92
N THR A 57 -15.79 5.17 7.45
CA THR A 57 -16.73 5.17 6.33
C THR A 57 -16.30 6.03 5.13
N HIS A 58 -15.48 7.06 5.33
CA HIS A 58 -15.11 8.03 4.28
C HIS A 58 -13.61 8.14 4.05
N VAL A 59 -12.80 8.18 5.11
CA VAL A 59 -11.35 8.35 4.97
C VAL A 59 -10.73 7.22 4.16
N ARG A 60 -9.75 7.56 3.35
CA ARG A 60 -8.84 6.57 2.76
C ARG A 60 -7.95 5.99 3.84
N VAL A 61 -7.64 4.70 3.72
CA VAL A 61 -6.73 4.01 4.64
C VAL A 61 -5.53 3.52 3.86
N GLY A 62 -4.35 3.95 4.24
CA GLY A 62 -3.12 3.65 3.52
C GLY A 62 -1.95 3.24 4.39
N SER A 63 -0.98 2.56 3.78
CA SER A 63 0.34 2.30 4.37
C SER A 63 1.35 3.38 3.98
N ALA A 64 2.18 3.82 4.93
CA ALA A 64 3.19 4.85 4.69
C ALA A 64 4.53 4.47 5.38
N VAL A 65 5.31 3.57 4.83
CA VAL A 65 5.09 2.73 3.65
C VAL A 65 5.45 1.27 3.96
N LEU A 66 4.84 0.32 3.28
CA LEU A 66 5.25 -1.08 3.36
C LEU A 66 6.58 -1.30 2.64
N PRO A 67 7.53 -2.06 3.22
CA PRO A 67 8.74 -2.46 2.49
C PRO A 67 8.41 -3.42 1.34
N LEU A 68 8.76 -3.04 0.12
CA LEU A 68 8.46 -3.86 -1.08
C LEU A 68 9.11 -5.26 -1.07
N TRP A 69 10.18 -5.43 -0.28
CA TRP A 69 10.98 -6.67 -0.25
C TRP A 69 10.46 -7.75 0.70
N THR A 70 9.56 -7.40 1.59
CA THR A 70 9.14 -8.29 2.69
C THR A 70 7.91 -9.11 2.34
N ARG A 71 7.23 -8.79 1.25
CA ARG A 71 6.00 -9.47 0.83
C ARG A 71 6.07 -9.86 -0.64
N ASN A 72 5.63 -11.09 -0.95
CA ASN A 72 5.49 -11.53 -2.33
C ASN A 72 4.41 -10.71 -3.04
N PRO A 73 4.61 -10.23 -4.28
CA PRO A 73 3.65 -9.40 -5.00
C PRO A 73 2.27 -10.05 -5.20
N ALA A 74 2.19 -11.37 -5.43
CA ALA A 74 0.91 -12.07 -5.55
C ALA A 74 0.14 -12.06 -4.22
N LEU A 75 0.83 -12.34 -3.11
CA LEU A 75 0.23 -12.25 -1.77
C LEU A 75 -0.11 -10.81 -1.39
N LEU A 76 0.68 -9.85 -1.86
CA LEU A 76 0.39 -8.43 -1.67
C LEU A 76 -0.91 -8.04 -2.38
N ALA A 77 -1.10 -8.49 -3.62
CA ALA A 77 -2.36 -8.28 -4.36
C ALA A 77 -3.56 -8.88 -3.61
N SER A 78 -3.45 -10.13 -3.13
CA SER A 78 -4.50 -10.77 -2.32
C SER A 78 -4.79 -10.01 -1.03
N THR A 79 -3.75 -9.52 -0.33
CA THR A 79 -3.90 -8.70 0.88
C THR A 79 -4.68 -7.41 0.60
N PHE A 80 -4.29 -6.67 -0.43
CA PHE A 80 -4.94 -5.41 -0.77
C PHE A 80 -6.33 -5.57 -1.37
N ALA A 81 -6.59 -6.66 -2.10
CA ALA A 81 -7.93 -7.04 -2.51
C ALA A 81 -8.84 -7.30 -1.29
N THR A 82 -8.34 -8.03 -0.29
CA THR A 82 -9.08 -8.27 0.96
C THR A 82 -9.37 -6.97 1.72
N LEU A 83 -8.42 -6.04 1.78
CA LEU A 83 -8.64 -4.73 2.39
C LEU A 83 -9.67 -3.91 1.61
N ASP A 84 -9.65 -3.98 0.28
CA ASP A 84 -10.63 -3.30 -0.56
C ASP A 84 -12.05 -3.85 -0.39
N LEU A 85 -12.21 -5.14 -0.10
CA LEU A 85 -13.50 -5.71 0.29
C LEU A 85 -14.05 -5.12 1.60
N LEU A 86 -13.18 -4.74 2.55
CA LEU A 86 -13.58 -4.08 3.80
C LEU A 86 -13.94 -2.60 3.57
N ALA A 87 -13.29 -1.94 2.64
CA ALA A 87 -13.43 -0.50 2.40
C ALA A 87 -13.28 -0.17 0.90
N PRO A 88 -14.29 -0.52 0.07
CA PRO A 88 -14.22 -0.42 -1.39
C PRO A 88 -13.80 0.99 -1.88
N GLY A 89 -12.74 1.05 -2.66
CA GLY A 89 -12.20 2.27 -3.26
C GLY A 89 -11.52 3.24 -2.27
N ARG A 90 -11.35 2.85 -1.00
CA ARG A 90 -10.72 3.69 0.04
C ARG A 90 -9.31 3.23 0.42
N ILE A 91 -8.80 2.17 -0.17
CA ILE A 91 -7.51 1.57 0.20
C ILE A 91 -6.37 2.16 -0.63
N VAL A 92 -5.26 2.46 0.05
CA VAL A 92 -4.04 2.95 -0.57
C VAL A 92 -2.87 2.02 -0.22
N MET A 93 -2.28 1.40 -1.24
CA MET A 93 -1.06 0.63 -1.13
C MET A 93 0.15 1.57 -1.25
N GLY A 94 0.70 1.99 -0.13
CA GLY A 94 1.95 2.76 -0.09
C GLY A 94 3.15 1.83 0.07
N LEU A 95 4.04 1.79 -0.92
CA LEU A 95 5.23 0.95 -0.96
C LEU A 95 6.51 1.77 -0.88
N GLY A 96 7.52 1.26 -0.17
CA GLY A 96 8.84 1.88 -0.06
C GLY A 96 9.97 0.91 -0.30
N ALA A 97 11.13 1.44 -0.72
CA ALA A 97 12.30 0.63 -0.99
C ALA A 97 13.06 0.17 0.27
N TRP A 98 12.55 0.55 1.45
CA TRP A 98 13.19 0.32 2.74
C TRP A 98 14.54 1.02 2.87
N TRP A 99 15.29 0.78 3.95
CA TRP A 99 16.53 1.49 4.26
C TRP A 99 17.59 0.55 4.88
N GLU A 100 18.85 0.96 4.80
CA GLU A 100 19.96 0.31 5.47
C GLU A 100 20.24 0.96 6.85
N PRO A 101 20.74 0.20 7.85
CA PRO A 101 21.17 -1.20 7.75
C PRO A 101 20.08 -2.24 8.06
N LEU A 102 18.82 -1.84 8.23
CA LEU A 102 17.77 -2.76 8.67
C LEU A 102 17.50 -3.86 7.64
N ALA A 103 17.43 -3.51 6.36
CA ALA A 103 17.20 -4.48 5.29
C ALA A 103 18.26 -5.61 5.33
N THR A 104 19.54 -5.24 5.43
CA THR A 104 20.63 -6.22 5.56
C THR A 104 20.52 -7.07 6.83
N ARG A 105 20.15 -6.47 7.97
CA ARG A 105 20.01 -7.19 9.26
C ARG A 105 18.90 -8.23 9.26
N VAL A 106 17.86 -8.04 8.45
CA VAL A 106 16.76 -9.02 8.28
C VAL A 106 16.97 -9.93 7.08
N GLY A 107 18.16 -9.93 6.46
CA GLY A 107 18.50 -10.80 5.34
C GLY A 107 17.95 -10.34 3.98
N VAL A 108 17.43 -9.13 3.88
CA VAL A 108 16.92 -8.58 2.63
C VAL A 108 18.04 -7.90 1.84
N ARG A 109 18.21 -8.31 0.58
CA ARG A 109 19.15 -7.68 -0.36
C ARG A 109 18.42 -6.70 -1.27
N ARG A 110 18.58 -5.42 -1.00
CA ARG A 110 18.03 -4.35 -1.84
C ARG A 110 18.87 -4.16 -3.08
N ARG A 111 18.35 -4.51 -4.26
CA ARG A 111 19.02 -4.32 -5.55
C ARG A 111 18.09 -3.64 -6.53
N GLN A 112 18.60 -2.63 -7.27
CA GLN A 112 17.84 -1.94 -8.32
C GLN A 112 16.41 -1.57 -7.89
N SER A 113 16.29 -0.90 -6.75
CA SER A 113 14.99 -0.65 -6.07
C SER A 113 13.94 0.01 -6.98
N VAL A 114 14.35 0.83 -7.96
CA VAL A 114 13.44 1.46 -8.92
C VAL A 114 12.80 0.42 -9.86
N THR A 115 13.61 -0.50 -10.38
CA THR A 115 13.12 -1.60 -11.24
C THR A 115 12.20 -2.52 -10.45
N ALA A 116 12.62 -2.93 -9.25
CA ALA A 116 11.81 -3.81 -8.40
C ALA A 116 10.47 -3.15 -8.02
N MET A 117 10.47 -1.86 -7.67
CA MET A 117 9.25 -1.10 -7.35
C MET A 117 8.29 -1.07 -8.54
N ARG A 118 8.80 -0.79 -9.75
CA ARG A 118 7.99 -0.81 -10.96
C ARG A 118 7.33 -2.17 -11.18
N GLU A 119 8.13 -3.24 -11.15
CA GLU A 119 7.64 -4.60 -11.41
C GLU A 119 6.60 -5.05 -10.36
N VAL A 120 6.81 -4.71 -9.08
CA VAL A 120 5.84 -5.02 -8.02
C VAL A 120 4.51 -4.28 -8.25
N ILE A 121 4.53 -2.98 -8.53
CA ILE A 121 3.31 -2.21 -8.76
C ILE A 121 2.57 -2.70 -9.99
N GLU A 122 3.27 -2.90 -11.11
CA GLU A 122 2.68 -3.38 -12.35
C GLU A 122 2.00 -4.74 -12.16
N SER A 123 2.72 -5.70 -11.59
CA SER A 123 2.20 -7.06 -11.39
C SER A 123 1.04 -7.12 -10.37
N VAL A 124 1.10 -6.34 -9.29
CA VAL A 124 -0.01 -6.23 -8.33
C VAL A 124 -1.25 -5.63 -9.00
N ARG A 125 -1.10 -4.57 -9.80
CA ARG A 125 -2.23 -3.97 -10.54
C ARG A 125 -2.86 -4.93 -11.53
N MET A 126 -2.05 -5.73 -12.24
CA MET A 126 -2.56 -6.75 -13.15
C MET A 126 -3.44 -7.78 -12.41
N LEU A 127 -3.04 -8.23 -11.23
CA LEU A 127 -3.85 -9.14 -10.42
C LEU A 127 -5.13 -8.48 -9.88
N LEU A 128 -5.05 -7.22 -9.45
CA LEU A 128 -6.19 -6.47 -8.91
C LEU A 128 -7.22 -6.08 -9.99
N SER A 129 -6.83 -6.06 -11.26
CA SER A 129 -7.75 -5.78 -12.38
C SER A 129 -8.76 -6.90 -12.64
N LEU A 130 -8.47 -8.13 -12.21
CA LEU A 130 -9.28 -9.33 -12.43
C LEU A 130 -9.58 -9.61 -13.92
N ASP A 131 -8.70 -9.17 -14.82
CA ASP A 131 -8.84 -9.34 -16.28
C ASP A 131 -8.42 -10.75 -16.76
N GLY A 132 -8.48 -11.73 -15.87
CA GLY A 132 -8.13 -13.11 -16.15
C GLY A 132 -6.75 -13.49 -15.61
N GLU A 133 -6.12 -14.46 -16.30
CA GLU A 133 -4.83 -15.01 -15.90
C GLU A 133 -3.69 -14.02 -16.13
N VAL A 134 -2.84 -13.85 -15.12
CA VAL A 134 -1.68 -12.95 -15.14
C VAL A 134 -0.40 -13.73 -15.34
N ASN A 135 0.32 -13.37 -16.39
CA ASN A 135 1.69 -13.79 -16.67
C ASN A 135 2.59 -12.54 -16.64
N TYR A 136 3.55 -12.49 -15.72
CA TYR A 136 4.50 -11.38 -15.60
C TYR A 136 5.92 -11.91 -15.57
N LYS A 137 6.79 -11.45 -16.45
CA LYS A 137 8.20 -11.82 -16.53
C LYS A 137 9.08 -10.59 -16.41
N GLY A 138 9.52 -10.30 -15.20
CA GLY A 138 10.46 -9.23 -14.88
C GLY A 138 11.82 -9.76 -14.43
N GLN A 139 12.64 -8.85 -13.92
CA GLN A 139 13.93 -9.17 -13.32
C GLN A 139 13.77 -9.68 -11.87
N TYR A 140 12.79 -9.16 -11.15
CA TYR A 140 12.51 -9.44 -9.74
C TYR A 140 11.19 -10.15 -9.52
N VAL A 141 10.20 -9.88 -10.36
CA VAL A 141 8.88 -10.48 -10.28
C VAL A 141 8.70 -11.46 -11.43
N ASN A 142 8.34 -12.69 -11.09
CA ASN A 142 8.02 -13.75 -12.04
C ASN A 142 6.71 -14.40 -11.61
N MET A 143 5.68 -14.29 -12.42
CA MET A 143 4.36 -14.89 -12.20
C MET A 143 3.95 -15.64 -13.45
N GLN A 144 3.37 -16.81 -13.26
CA GLN A 144 2.87 -17.64 -14.34
C GLN A 144 1.49 -18.18 -13.96
N GLU A 145 0.53 -18.01 -14.85
CA GLU A 145 -0.82 -18.59 -14.74
C GLU A 145 -1.51 -18.26 -13.40
N LEU A 146 -1.35 -17.00 -12.92
CA LEU A 146 -1.92 -16.54 -11.66
C LEU A 146 -3.18 -15.71 -11.86
N TYR A 147 -4.14 -15.90 -10.98
CA TYR A 147 -5.31 -15.02 -10.84
C TYR A 147 -5.71 -14.89 -9.38
N LEU A 148 -6.45 -13.83 -9.05
CA LEU A 148 -7.08 -13.70 -7.73
C LEU A 148 -8.44 -14.38 -7.75
N ASP A 149 -8.60 -15.43 -6.95
CA ASP A 149 -9.86 -16.14 -6.77
C ASP A 149 -10.67 -15.54 -5.60
N HIS A 150 -11.22 -14.36 -5.82
CA HIS A 150 -12.04 -13.63 -4.84
C HIS A 150 -13.55 -13.75 -5.09
N GLY A 151 -13.96 -14.69 -5.97
CA GLY A 151 -15.36 -14.97 -6.25
C GLY A 151 -16.12 -13.87 -7.00
N GLY A 152 -15.42 -12.89 -7.56
CA GLY A 152 -15.99 -11.75 -8.28
C GLY A 152 -15.22 -11.38 -9.53
N THR A 153 -15.83 -10.57 -10.38
CA THR A 153 -15.21 -10.03 -11.62
C THR A 153 -15.03 -8.51 -11.57
N THR A 154 -15.42 -7.87 -10.47
CA THR A 154 -15.28 -6.41 -10.32
C THR A 154 -13.87 -6.08 -9.90
N PRO A 155 -13.13 -5.29 -10.68
CA PRO A 155 -11.77 -4.88 -10.33
C PRO A 155 -11.67 -4.19 -8.96
N HIS A 156 -10.60 -4.50 -8.24
CA HIS A 156 -10.29 -3.83 -6.97
C HIS A 156 -9.70 -2.44 -7.22
N ARG A 157 -10.24 -1.43 -6.54
CA ARG A 157 -9.84 -0.02 -6.70
C ARG A 157 -8.82 0.41 -5.65
N VAL A 158 -7.66 -0.22 -5.65
CA VAL A 158 -6.55 0.10 -4.75
C VAL A 158 -5.62 1.13 -5.40
N LEU A 159 -5.45 2.28 -4.75
CA LEU A 159 -4.47 3.28 -5.18
C LEU A 159 -3.06 2.82 -4.80
N SER A 160 -2.09 3.07 -5.69
CA SER A 160 -0.68 2.74 -5.46
C SER A 160 0.13 4.01 -5.23
N TYR A 161 0.73 4.15 -4.04
CA TYR A 161 1.61 5.27 -3.71
C TYR A 161 3.03 4.76 -3.51
N ILE A 162 4.03 5.57 -3.90
CA ILE A 162 5.44 5.23 -3.75
C ILE A 162 6.09 6.15 -2.72
N GLY A 163 6.74 5.57 -1.71
CA GLY A 163 7.67 6.27 -0.83
C GLY A 163 8.94 6.64 -1.60
N ALA A 164 9.15 7.94 -1.85
CA ALA A 164 10.18 8.41 -2.75
C ALA A 164 10.94 9.62 -2.19
N VAL A 165 12.21 9.41 -1.85
CA VAL A 165 13.12 10.47 -1.37
C VAL A 165 14.20 10.84 -2.36
N GLY A 166 14.35 10.12 -3.48
CA GLY A 166 15.37 10.35 -4.50
C GLY A 166 14.76 10.57 -5.89
N ALA A 167 15.46 11.33 -6.75
CA ALA A 167 14.98 11.76 -8.07
C ALA A 167 14.44 10.61 -8.93
N ASN A 168 15.16 9.48 -9.01
CA ASN A 168 14.75 8.34 -9.83
C ASN A 168 13.44 7.69 -9.34
N MET A 169 13.26 7.61 -8.02
CA MET A 169 12.03 7.05 -7.44
C MET A 169 10.86 8.03 -7.58
N LEU A 170 11.11 9.34 -7.46
CA LEU A 170 10.11 10.38 -7.74
C LEU A 170 9.67 10.36 -9.20
N GLN A 171 10.61 10.20 -10.14
CA GLN A 171 10.27 10.05 -11.56
C GLN A 171 9.44 8.79 -11.82
N LEU A 172 9.78 7.67 -11.18
CA LEU A 172 8.96 6.46 -11.27
C LEU A 172 7.56 6.71 -10.72
N ALA A 173 7.44 7.32 -9.53
CA ALA A 173 6.15 7.64 -8.93
C ALA A 173 5.27 8.47 -9.87
N GLY A 174 5.83 9.52 -10.48
CA GLY A 174 5.11 10.36 -11.43
C GLY A 174 4.68 9.65 -12.73
N ARG A 175 5.33 8.52 -13.07
CA ARG A 175 4.99 7.76 -14.29
C ARG A 175 3.94 6.69 -14.06
N ILE A 176 3.96 6.01 -12.93
CA ILE A 176 3.17 4.79 -12.73
C ILE A 176 2.32 4.79 -11.46
N ALA A 177 2.57 5.67 -10.49
CA ALA A 177 1.82 5.68 -9.24
C ALA A 177 0.67 6.70 -9.25
N ASP A 178 -0.30 6.51 -8.36
CA ASP A 178 -1.39 7.45 -8.13
C ASP A 178 -0.95 8.60 -7.20
N GLY A 179 0.19 8.42 -6.49
CA GLY A 179 0.76 9.44 -5.63
C GLY A 179 2.16 9.08 -5.11
N ALA A 180 2.79 10.04 -4.44
CA ALA A 180 4.08 9.87 -3.78
C ALA A 180 3.98 10.23 -2.29
N ILE A 181 4.74 9.53 -1.45
CA ILE A 181 4.98 9.83 -0.03
C ILE A 181 6.43 10.26 0.09
N ILE A 182 6.67 11.48 0.60
CA ILE A 182 7.98 12.13 0.65
C ILE A 182 8.45 12.26 2.08
#